data_1c3a79f9dd9c900b5a684e7577c08a94
#
_entry.id   1c3a79f9dd9c900b5a684e7577c08a94
#
_cell.length_a   1.000
_cell.length_b   1.000
_cell.length_c   1.000
_cell.angle_alpha   90.00
_cell.angle_beta   90.00
_cell.angle_gamma   90.00
#
_symmetry.space_group_name_H-M   'P 1'
#
loop_
_entity.id
_entity.type
_entity.pdbx_description
1 polymer ?
#
loop_
_entity_poly.entity_id
_entity_poly.type
_entity_poly.pdbx_seq_one_letter_code
_entity_poly.pdbx_strand_id
1 'polypeptide(L)'
;MENDRLLKLVEAYQKHFKQYSRPDYNETEVRNDFVNPFFEILGWDVQNKKNLPQHLREVKHEASVFVEENGKQVKKKPDYEFHVGSTPYFFLETKNTIKI
;
A
#
# COMPACT_ATOMS: atom_id res chain seq x y z
N MET A 1 14.77 9.24 -13.41
CA MET A 1 14.67 10.02 -12.16
C MET A 1 13.39 9.67 -11.45
N GLU A 2 13.45 9.53 -10.14
CA GLU A 2 12.28 9.14 -9.34
C GLU A 2 11.14 10.15 -9.43
N ASN A 3 11.47 11.46 -9.49
CA ASN A 3 10.45 12.49 -9.63
C ASN A 3 9.66 12.35 -10.93
N ASP A 4 10.32 11.97 -12.01
CA ASP A 4 9.65 11.77 -13.29
C ASP A 4 8.71 10.57 -13.24
N ARG A 5 9.11 9.50 -12.55
CA ARG A 5 8.27 8.32 -12.38
C ARG A 5 7.03 8.65 -11.58
N LEU A 6 7.20 9.40 -10.49
CA LEU A 6 6.08 9.81 -9.65
C LEU A 6 5.11 10.70 -10.42
N LEU A 7 5.64 11.67 -11.17
CA LEU A 7 4.81 12.55 -11.98
C LEU A 7 4.02 11.78 -13.02
N LYS A 8 4.66 10.83 -13.70
CA LYS A 8 3.98 9.99 -14.69
C LYS A 8 2.87 9.15 -14.06
N LEU A 9 3.09 8.65 -12.85
CA LEU A 9 2.08 7.88 -12.14
C LEU A 9 0.87 8.74 -11.80
N VAL A 10 1.10 9.97 -11.31
CA VAL A 10 0.02 10.91 -10.99
C VAL A 10 -0.75 11.30 -12.26
N GLU A 11 -0.04 11.58 -13.34
CA GLU A 11 -0.67 11.93 -14.62
C GLU A 11 -1.52 10.77 -15.15
N ALA A 12 -1.03 9.54 -15.05
CA ALA A 12 -1.78 8.38 -15.48
C ALA A 12 -3.06 8.22 -14.66
N TYR A 13 -2.97 8.43 -13.35
CA TYR A 13 -4.14 8.39 -12.49
C TYR A 13 -5.18 9.44 -12.88
N GLN A 14 -4.74 10.68 -13.09
CA GLN A 14 -5.64 11.77 -13.47
C GLN A 14 -6.29 11.51 -14.83
N LYS A 15 -5.52 11.00 -15.77
CA LYS A 15 -6.01 10.71 -17.12
C LYS A 15 -7.08 9.62 -17.12
N HIS A 16 -6.94 8.62 -16.25
CA HIS A 16 -7.82 7.45 -16.23
C HIS A 16 -8.72 7.42 -15.00
N PHE A 17 -8.92 8.56 -14.38
CA PHE A 17 -9.68 8.66 -13.12
C PHE A 17 -11.06 8.00 -13.20
N LYS A 18 -11.77 8.20 -14.30
CA LYS A 18 -13.10 7.62 -14.47
C LYS A 18 -13.08 6.10 -14.44
N GLN A 19 -12.04 5.47 -14.98
CA GLN A 19 -11.87 4.03 -14.94
C GLN A 19 -11.61 3.54 -13.51
N TYR A 20 -10.73 4.23 -12.78
CA TYR A 20 -10.40 3.87 -11.41
C TYR A 20 -11.57 4.02 -10.45
N SER A 21 -12.54 4.86 -10.80
CA SER A 21 -13.74 5.10 -9.99
C SER A 21 -14.90 4.18 -10.32
N ARG A 22 -14.73 3.28 -11.29
CA ARG A 22 -15.79 2.36 -11.69
C ARG A 22 -16.01 1.27 -10.64
N PRO A 23 -17.25 0.82 -10.44
CA PRO A 23 -17.53 -0.25 -9.46
C PRO A 23 -16.82 -1.57 -9.77
N ASP A 24 -16.49 -1.84 -11.02
CA ASP A 24 -15.78 -3.05 -11.43
C ASP A 24 -14.25 -2.96 -11.25
N TYR A 25 -13.75 -1.79 -10.92
CA TYR A 25 -12.32 -1.60 -10.63
C TYR A 25 -12.09 -1.86 -9.14
N ASN A 26 -11.58 -3.03 -8.80
CA ASN A 26 -11.53 -3.50 -7.42
C ASN A 26 -10.25 -3.03 -6.69
N GLU A 27 -10.22 -3.30 -5.38
CA GLU A 27 -9.09 -2.91 -4.52
C GLU A 27 -7.76 -3.52 -4.96
N THR A 28 -7.76 -4.76 -5.45
CA THR A 28 -6.55 -5.42 -5.92
C THR A 28 -5.96 -4.68 -7.11
N GLU A 29 -6.80 -4.24 -8.04
CA GLU A 29 -6.34 -3.48 -9.21
C GLU A 29 -5.77 -2.12 -8.79
N VAL A 30 -6.42 -1.43 -7.85
CA VAL A 30 -5.90 -0.16 -7.31
C VAL A 30 -4.52 -0.35 -6.70
N ARG A 31 -4.34 -1.41 -5.91
CA ARG A 31 -3.04 -1.71 -5.30
C ARG A 31 -1.97 -1.96 -6.35
N ASN A 32 -2.25 -2.80 -7.33
CA ASN A 32 -1.27 -3.17 -8.34
C ASN A 32 -0.95 -2.02 -9.29
N ASP A 33 -1.96 -1.27 -9.70
CA ASP A 33 -1.79 -0.25 -10.73
C ASP A 33 -1.31 1.07 -10.16
N PHE A 34 -1.57 1.35 -8.90
CA PHE A 34 -1.26 2.65 -8.33
C PHE A 34 -0.48 2.59 -7.02
N VAL A 35 -0.98 1.87 -6.01
CA VAL A 35 -0.40 1.91 -4.67
C VAL A 35 0.99 1.32 -4.63
N ASN A 36 1.18 0.13 -5.19
CA ASN A 36 2.48 -0.53 -5.21
C ASN A 36 3.52 0.30 -5.94
N PRO A 37 3.26 0.79 -7.18
CA PRO A 37 4.22 1.65 -7.87
C PRO A 37 4.53 2.94 -7.10
N PHE A 38 3.54 3.53 -6.44
CA PHE A 38 3.74 4.76 -5.67
C PHE A 38 4.76 4.56 -4.56
N PHE A 39 4.59 3.51 -3.74
CA PHE A 39 5.50 3.26 -2.63
C PHE A 39 6.86 2.75 -3.11
N GLU A 40 6.94 2.03 -4.22
CA GLU A 40 8.22 1.64 -4.81
C GLU A 40 9.02 2.86 -5.26
N ILE A 41 8.36 3.86 -5.84
CA ILE A 41 9.01 5.13 -6.23
C ILE A 41 9.57 5.84 -5.00
N LEU A 42 8.88 5.76 -3.87
CA LEU A 42 9.34 6.34 -2.61
C LEU A 42 10.48 5.55 -1.96
N GLY A 43 10.84 4.41 -2.51
CA GLY A 43 11.98 3.62 -2.03
C GLY A 43 11.63 2.39 -1.21
N TRP A 44 10.34 2.08 -1.04
CA TRP A 44 9.92 0.89 -0.30
C TRP A 44 10.00 -0.36 -1.16
N ASP A 45 10.49 -1.45 -0.58
CA ASP A 45 10.54 -2.76 -1.24
C ASP A 45 9.20 -3.48 -1.07
N VAL A 46 8.20 -3.05 -1.84
CA VAL A 46 6.81 -3.51 -1.70
C VAL A 46 6.68 -5.01 -1.97
N GLN A 47 7.40 -5.53 -2.96
CA GLN A 47 7.27 -6.91 -3.40
C GLN A 47 8.37 -7.83 -2.88
N ASN A 48 9.14 -7.35 -1.93
CA ASN A 48 10.26 -8.11 -1.33
C ASN A 48 11.27 -8.58 -2.38
N LYS A 49 11.69 -7.69 -3.26
CA LYS A 49 12.72 -7.99 -4.26
C LYS A 49 14.07 -8.30 -3.63
N LYS A 50 14.30 -7.79 -2.42
CA LYS A 50 15.51 -8.09 -1.63
C LYS A 50 15.50 -9.50 -1.07
N ASN A 51 14.38 -10.20 -1.17
CA ASN A 51 14.22 -11.58 -0.69
C ASN A 51 14.52 -11.72 0.80
N LEU A 52 13.99 -10.80 1.60
CA LEU A 52 14.17 -10.82 3.04
C LEU A 52 13.22 -11.82 3.70
N PRO A 53 13.60 -12.43 4.84
CA PRO A 53 12.66 -13.27 5.59
C PRO A 53 11.47 -12.44 6.10
N GLN A 54 10.37 -13.13 6.40
CA GLN A 54 9.09 -12.48 6.72
C GLN A 54 9.20 -11.40 7.79
N HIS A 55 9.97 -11.66 8.85
CA HIS A 55 10.09 -10.72 9.97
C HIS A 55 10.92 -9.47 9.63
N LEU A 56 11.66 -9.49 8.51
CA LEU A 56 12.47 -8.36 8.07
C LEU A 56 11.93 -7.67 6.81
N ARG A 57 10.81 -8.14 6.28
CA ARG A 57 10.22 -7.49 5.10
C ARG A 57 9.87 -6.04 5.41
N GLU A 58 10.16 -5.17 4.45
CA GLU A 58 9.79 -3.75 4.58
C GLU A 58 8.29 -3.53 4.49
N VAL A 59 7.61 -4.29 3.64
CA VAL A 59 6.17 -4.18 3.46
C VAL A 59 5.54 -5.56 3.57
N LYS A 60 4.62 -5.69 4.52
CA LYS A 60 3.83 -6.91 4.67
C LYS A 60 2.42 -6.66 4.17
N HIS A 61 1.87 -7.65 3.47
CA HIS A 61 0.54 -7.56 2.89
C HIS A 61 -0.43 -8.39 3.73
N GLU A 62 -1.53 -7.75 4.13
CA GLU A 62 -2.61 -8.42 4.86
C GLU A 62 -2.17 -9.19 6.10
N ALA A 63 -1.13 -8.69 6.78
CA ALA A 63 -0.65 -9.30 8.01
C ALA A 63 -1.51 -8.88 9.19
N SER A 64 -1.78 -9.82 10.10
CA SER A 64 -2.55 -9.52 11.30
C SER A 64 -1.71 -8.74 12.30
N VAL A 65 -2.28 -7.69 12.87
CA VAL A 65 -1.66 -6.89 13.93
C VAL A 65 -2.66 -6.72 15.08
N PHE A 66 -2.14 -6.50 16.28
CA PHE A 66 -2.97 -6.17 17.43
C PHE A 66 -2.77 -4.70 17.76
N VAL A 67 -3.87 -3.97 17.84
CA VAL A 67 -3.85 -2.55 18.21
C VAL A 67 -4.75 -2.36 19.42
N GLU A 68 -4.43 -1.35 20.23
CA GLU A 68 -5.23 -1.04 21.40
C GLU A 68 -6.31 -0.03 21.03
N GLU A 69 -7.58 -0.40 21.29
CA GLU A 69 -8.72 0.47 21.09
C GLU A 69 -9.59 0.41 22.35
N ASN A 70 -9.87 1.56 22.94
CA ASN A 70 -10.73 1.66 24.14
C ASN A 70 -10.29 0.72 25.27
N GLY A 71 -8.99 0.59 25.48
CA GLY A 71 -8.43 -0.26 26.53
C GLY A 71 -8.43 -1.75 26.22
N LYS A 72 -8.80 -2.15 25.01
CA LYS A 72 -8.83 -3.55 24.56
C LYS A 72 -7.90 -3.76 23.40
N GLN A 73 -7.31 -4.95 23.33
CA GLN A 73 -6.53 -5.34 22.17
C GLN A 73 -7.47 -5.86 21.08
N VAL A 74 -7.40 -5.25 19.91
CA VAL A 74 -8.23 -5.61 18.77
C VAL A 74 -7.32 -6.08 17.62
N LYS A 75 -7.68 -7.22 17.04
CA LYS A 75 -6.95 -7.76 15.89
C LYS A 75 -7.39 -7.00 14.64
N LYS A 76 -6.43 -6.45 13.93
CA LYS A 76 -6.63 -5.79 12.63
C LYS A 76 -5.83 -6.49 11.56
N LYS A 77 -6.29 -6.38 10.32
CA LYS A 77 -5.59 -6.94 9.17
C LYS A 77 -5.52 -5.88 8.07
N PRO A 78 -4.63 -4.89 8.23
CA PRO A 78 -4.48 -3.85 7.23
C PRO A 78 -3.98 -4.42 5.90
N ASP A 79 -4.27 -3.73 4.80
CA ASP A 79 -3.81 -4.16 3.49
C ASP A 79 -2.29 -4.15 3.38
N TYR A 80 -1.66 -3.13 3.98
CA TYR A 80 -0.21 -2.97 4.00
C TYR A 80 0.27 -2.63 5.39
N GLU A 81 1.40 -3.19 5.78
CA GLU A 81 2.10 -2.86 7.00
C GLU A 81 3.54 -2.53 6.64
N PHE A 82 3.98 -1.31 6.93
CA PHE A 82 5.31 -0.81 6.57
C PHE A 82 6.23 -0.88 7.76
N HIS A 83 7.40 -1.48 7.58
CA HIS A 83 8.38 -1.74 8.63
C HIS A 83 9.73 -1.14 8.31
N VAL A 84 10.44 -0.75 9.38
CA VAL A 84 11.87 -0.47 9.32
C VAL A 84 12.56 -1.49 10.21
N GLY A 85 13.32 -2.39 9.61
CA GLY A 85 13.79 -3.60 10.31
C GLY A 85 12.60 -4.44 10.73
N SER A 86 12.48 -4.78 12.01
CA SER A 86 11.33 -5.50 12.53
C SER A 86 10.29 -4.60 13.19
N THR A 87 10.50 -3.28 13.15
CA THR A 87 9.63 -2.32 13.83
C THR A 87 8.55 -1.81 12.87
N PRO A 88 7.26 -2.00 13.19
CA PRO A 88 6.19 -1.45 12.36
C PRO A 88 6.13 0.07 12.51
N TYR A 89 6.00 0.78 11.39
CA TYR A 89 5.95 2.24 11.35
C TYR A 89 4.55 2.76 11.08
N PHE A 90 3.88 2.23 10.06
CA PHE A 90 2.52 2.64 9.75
C PHE A 90 1.80 1.56 8.95
N PHE A 91 0.48 1.69 8.90
CA PHE A 91 -0.39 0.79 8.18
C PHE A 91 -1.13 1.56 7.10
N LEU A 92 -1.50 0.86 6.04
CA LEU A 92 -2.29 1.44 4.96
C LEU A 92 -3.45 0.52 4.63
N GLU A 93 -4.64 1.11 4.50
CA GLU A 93 -5.80 0.43 3.98
C GLU A 93 -6.21 1.08 2.67
N THR A 94 -6.54 0.26 1.69
CA THR A 94 -6.97 0.73 0.37
C THR A 94 -8.45 0.46 0.18
N LYS A 95 -9.06 1.24 -0.70
CA LYS A 95 -10.47 1.07 -1.06
C LYS A 95 -10.59 1.00 -2.57
N ASN A 96 -11.61 0.27 -3.03
CA ASN A 96 -11.83 0.09 -4.45
C ASN A 96 -12.33 1.37 -5.15
N THR A 97 -12.79 2.35 -4.39
CA THR A 97 -13.23 3.63 -4.94
C THR A 97 -12.49 4.74 -4.23
N ILE A 98 -11.83 5.60 -4.99
CA ILE A 98 -11.21 6.79 -4.45
C ILE A 98 -12.22 7.90 -4.56
N LYS A 99 -12.73 8.34 -3.42
CA LYS A 99 -13.62 9.48 -3.33
C LYS A 99 -12.81 10.71 -2.97
N ILE A 100 -12.87 11.66 -3.83
CA ILE A 100 -12.18 12.92 -3.63
C ILE A 100 -13.22 13.97 -3.21
#